data_74482eab710071586e8947731d41011f
#
_entry.id   74482eab710071586e8947731d41011f
#
_cell.length_a   1.000
_cell.length_b   1.000
_cell.length_c   1.000
_cell.angle_alpha   90.00
_cell.angle_beta   90.00
_cell.angle_gamma   90.00
#
_symmetry.space_group_name_H-M   'P 1'
#
loop_
_entity.id
_entity.type
_entity.pdbx_description
1 polymer ?
#
loop_
_entity_poly.entity_id
_entity_poly.type
_entity_poly.pdbx_seq_one_letter_code
_entity_poly.pdbx_strand_id
1 'polypeptide(L)'
;VNAPAHSSRRRARVAAGVLGLATVVILALVVDLGRADFWDPGESRYVETVREMMISGNWLDPTLGFLRYYDKPPGYFWLVGGAFAVFGRTEWAARAPSVAAAALTIVLVVAFAWRRLGPRAALTAGAILATAVHFVALGRSVRMDMVLTLLVTATLLQAFALWERPAPGTADGPRATWPLYALPAAGLLVKGPVAVLLPALIVIAYLIATRTTFHRDRIRPDTASLVALGIIAAWYSSQAVRAPDYLWTFLWQHNFGRFLGRTLAGHPEPIWFYLWILPLTFLPWTLFLPGALYHGQHRARRGHHLSIFLLLWCAIPFVFFSVCRAKLATYLLPIFPALALLVAAYLDRVVRAPASARARAFRVPALTWTIGMAAIAFGIPVAATVAYPAFVRDALAALLLAIFPVLGWHVVRRARWQAVPVVIGVAALATQVAFYRLGTPVVNEFSSLRAAAEIARDLPPAAMVFAYKTRGHSFTYYGGRSLARVRSPAAAAEMLGRSQPTALLGKSRHLERIRQHLSRPVCIWWRGASGRVLLANVPPRNGASAGRLVPATAGPAAAGDAPGC
;
A
#
# COMPACT_ATOMS: atom_id res chain seq x y z
N VAL A 1 -4.24 -48.33 23.99
CA VAL A 1 -5.39 -47.53 24.51
C VAL A 1 -5.12 -45.99 24.54
N ASN A 2 -3.96 -45.47 24.08
CA ASN A 2 -3.59 -44.04 24.22
C ASN A 2 -3.72 -43.20 22.93
N ALA A 3 -4.36 -43.66 21.85
CA ALA A 3 -4.46 -42.99 20.58
C ALA A 3 -5.42 -41.76 20.54
N PRO A 4 -6.58 -41.69 21.21
CA PRO A 4 -7.53 -40.58 21.07
C PRO A 4 -7.07 -39.27 21.75
N ALA A 5 -6.35 -39.30 22.86
CA ALA A 5 -5.90 -38.14 23.61
C ALA A 5 -4.81 -37.30 22.85
N HIS A 6 -3.95 -37.96 22.07
CA HIS A 6 -2.93 -37.30 21.27
C HIS A 6 -3.52 -36.57 20.06
N SER A 7 -4.58 -37.12 19.45
CA SER A 7 -5.27 -36.50 18.29
C SER A 7 -6.06 -35.25 18.69
N SER A 8 -6.72 -35.27 19.84
CA SER A 8 -7.50 -34.14 20.36
C SER A 8 -6.59 -32.97 20.73
N ARG A 9 -5.47 -33.19 21.41
CA ARG A 9 -4.48 -32.17 21.74
C ARG A 9 -3.84 -31.54 20.49
N ARG A 10 -3.60 -32.34 19.44
CA ARG A 10 -3.08 -31.83 18.17
C ARG A 10 -4.11 -30.93 17.48
N ARG A 11 -5.38 -31.34 17.42
CA ARG A 11 -6.48 -30.53 16.86
C ARG A 11 -6.65 -29.21 17.62
N ALA A 12 -6.64 -29.24 18.94
CA ALA A 12 -6.75 -28.05 19.78
C ALA A 12 -5.60 -27.05 19.54
N ARG A 13 -4.36 -27.52 19.41
CA ARG A 13 -3.20 -26.64 19.09
C ARG A 13 -3.33 -26.00 17.71
N VAL A 14 -3.82 -26.72 16.72
CA VAL A 14 -4.05 -26.20 15.38
C VAL A 14 -5.16 -25.15 15.40
N ALA A 15 -6.29 -25.42 16.05
CA ALA A 15 -7.39 -24.48 16.21
C ALA A 15 -6.95 -23.19 16.91
N ALA A 16 -6.18 -23.31 18.01
CA ALA A 16 -5.60 -22.17 18.70
C ALA A 16 -4.66 -21.35 17.78
N GLY A 17 -3.86 -22.01 16.94
CA GLY A 17 -3.00 -21.33 15.97
C GLY A 17 -3.77 -20.59 14.89
N VAL A 18 -4.86 -21.16 14.39
CA VAL A 18 -5.76 -20.52 13.40
C VAL A 18 -6.45 -19.31 14.03
N LEU A 19 -6.98 -19.47 15.24
CA LEU A 19 -7.63 -18.36 15.97
C LEU A 19 -6.62 -17.23 16.25
N GLY A 20 -5.40 -17.57 16.69
CA GLY A 20 -4.32 -16.61 16.89
C GLY A 20 -3.97 -15.85 15.62
N LEU A 21 -3.86 -16.54 14.49
CA LEU A 21 -3.62 -15.88 13.20
C LEU A 21 -4.78 -14.97 12.81
N ALA A 22 -6.03 -15.40 12.98
CA ALA A 22 -7.19 -14.56 12.71
C ALA A 22 -7.17 -13.28 13.54
N THR A 23 -6.85 -13.40 14.85
CA THR A 23 -6.68 -12.25 15.74
C THR A 23 -5.57 -11.31 15.24
N VAL A 24 -4.40 -11.84 14.85
CA VAL A 24 -3.31 -11.03 14.27
C VAL A 24 -3.76 -10.29 13.03
N VAL A 25 -4.47 -10.94 12.11
CA VAL A 25 -4.98 -10.34 10.87
C VAL A 25 -5.97 -9.21 11.17
N ILE A 26 -6.91 -9.43 12.11
CA ILE A 26 -7.87 -8.39 12.52
C ILE A 26 -7.13 -7.19 13.14
N LEU A 27 -6.24 -7.42 14.09
CA LEU A 27 -5.48 -6.35 14.73
C LEU A 27 -4.62 -5.57 13.74
N ALA A 28 -3.98 -6.25 12.79
CA ALA A 28 -3.11 -5.61 11.82
C ALA A 28 -3.87 -4.85 10.73
N LEU A 29 -4.99 -5.37 10.23
CA LEU A 29 -5.65 -4.84 9.04
C LEU A 29 -6.91 -4.02 9.34
N VAL A 30 -7.62 -4.28 10.43
CA VAL A 30 -8.97 -3.72 10.66
C VAL A 30 -9.01 -2.67 11.77
N VAL A 31 -8.27 -2.89 12.88
CA VAL A 31 -8.31 -1.96 14.02
C VAL A 31 -7.89 -0.55 13.58
N ASP A 32 -8.67 0.45 13.95
CA ASP A 32 -8.49 1.88 13.62
C ASP A 32 -8.37 2.17 12.10
N LEU A 33 -8.98 1.36 11.23
CA LEU A 33 -8.87 1.50 9.78
C LEU A 33 -9.43 2.85 9.27
N GLY A 34 -10.48 3.38 9.89
CA GLY A 34 -11.10 4.67 9.55
C GLY A 34 -10.46 5.89 10.21
N ARG A 35 -9.45 5.73 11.08
CA ARG A 35 -8.87 6.83 11.85
C ARG A 35 -7.97 7.75 11.03
N ALA A 36 -7.32 7.22 10.00
CA ALA A 36 -6.50 8.00 9.10
C ALA A 36 -7.35 8.71 8.05
N ASP A 37 -7.15 10.01 7.89
CA ASP A 37 -7.68 10.75 6.74
C ASP A 37 -7.08 10.23 5.43
N PHE A 38 -7.64 10.62 4.30
CA PHE A 38 -7.03 10.34 2.99
C PHE A 38 -5.84 11.25 2.75
N TRP A 39 -4.65 10.66 2.72
CA TRP A 39 -3.39 11.41 2.57
C TRP A 39 -3.09 11.76 1.11
N ASP A 40 -2.70 13.02 0.90
CA ASP A 40 -2.28 13.52 -0.41
C ASP A 40 -0.83 13.14 -0.75
N PRO A 41 -0.58 12.80 -2.01
CA PRO A 41 -1.51 12.58 -3.13
C PRO A 41 -1.93 11.11 -3.28
N GLY A 42 -1.66 10.28 -2.31
CA GLY A 42 -1.76 8.83 -2.42
C GLY A 42 -3.18 8.33 -2.57
N GLU A 43 -3.90 8.24 -1.44
CA GLU A 43 -5.26 7.71 -1.38
C GLU A 43 -6.28 8.71 -1.92
N SER A 44 -6.12 9.98 -1.58
CA SER A 44 -7.06 11.06 -1.90
C SER A 44 -7.41 11.14 -3.39
N ARG A 45 -6.43 10.89 -4.26
CA ARG A 45 -6.65 10.87 -5.71
C ARG A 45 -7.62 9.76 -6.14
N TYR A 46 -7.52 8.58 -5.54
CA TYR A 46 -8.39 7.45 -5.91
C TYR A 46 -9.82 7.64 -5.40
N VAL A 47 -9.99 8.10 -4.16
CA VAL A 47 -11.32 8.36 -3.61
C VAL A 47 -12.01 9.53 -4.30
N GLU A 48 -11.25 10.55 -4.72
CA GLU A 48 -11.79 11.66 -5.51
C GLU A 48 -12.27 11.19 -6.88
N THR A 49 -11.49 10.35 -7.57
CA THR A 49 -11.93 9.73 -8.82
C THR A 49 -13.25 8.97 -8.63
N VAL A 50 -13.38 8.17 -7.55
CA VAL A 50 -14.63 7.45 -7.27
C VAL A 50 -15.77 8.43 -6.97
N ARG A 51 -15.53 9.50 -6.21
CA ARG A 51 -16.53 10.53 -5.94
C ARG A 51 -17.06 11.15 -7.23
N GLU A 52 -16.17 11.49 -8.16
CA GLU A 52 -16.57 12.06 -9.47
C GLU A 52 -17.35 11.04 -10.31
N MET A 53 -16.95 9.75 -10.33
CA MET A 53 -17.69 8.69 -11.02
C MET A 53 -19.11 8.53 -10.43
N MET A 54 -19.26 8.63 -9.11
CA MET A 54 -20.59 8.59 -8.44
C MET A 54 -21.46 9.81 -8.79
N ILE A 55 -20.87 11.00 -8.89
CA ILE A 55 -21.59 12.24 -9.22
C ILE A 55 -22.03 12.23 -10.68
N SER A 56 -21.14 11.82 -11.59
CA SER A 56 -21.42 11.81 -13.03
C SER A 56 -22.27 10.62 -13.48
N GLY A 57 -22.37 9.57 -12.67
CA GLY A 57 -22.98 8.29 -13.07
C GLY A 57 -22.14 7.51 -14.10
N ASN A 58 -20.99 8.04 -14.53
CA ASN A 58 -20.14 7.40 -15.52
C ASN A 58 -19.12 6.47 -14.84
N TRP A 59 -19.41 5.17 -14.83
CA TRP A 59 -18.57 4.14 -14.25
C TRP A 59 -17.53 3.54 -15.21
N LEU A 60 -17.60 3.90 -16.50
CA LEU A 60 -16.71 3.37 -17.52
C LEU A 60 -15.46 4.24 -17.72
N ASP A 61 -15.59 5.56 -17.57
CA ASP A 61 -14.53 6.53 -17.83
C ASP A 61 -14.13 7.26 -16.54
N PRO A 62 -13.10 6.80 -15.82
CA PRO A 62 -12.62 7.48 -14.63
C PRO A 62 -12.22 8.94 -14.92
N THR A 63 -12.58 9.86 -14.03
CA THR A 63 -12.17 11.28 -14.11
C THR A 63 -11.44 11.71 -12.84
N LEU A 64 -10.63 12.77 -12.97
CA LEU A 64 -10.00 13.45 -11.86
C LEU A 64 -9.93 14.95 -12.13
N GLY A 65 -10.63 15.75 -11.33
CA GLY A 65 -10.90 17.16 -11.61
C GLY A 65 -11.86 17.31 -12.81
N PHE A 66 -12.79 16.36 -12.96
CA PHE A 66 -13.73 16.24 -14.09
C PHE A 66 -13.06 16.13 -15.48
N LEU A 67 -11.75 15.87 -15.52
CA LEU A 67 -11.01 15.52 -16.73
C LEU A 67 -10.75 14.02 -16.78
N ARG A 68 -10.73 13.42 -17.97
CA ARG A 68 -10.46 11.98 -18.14
C ARG A 68 -9.14 11.57 -17.49
N TYR A 69 -9.19 10.54 -16.66
CA TYR A 69 -8.05 10.04 -15.93
C TYR A 69 -7.45 8.78 -16.59
N TYR A 70 -6.59 9.02 -17.58
CA TYR A 70 -5.98 7.96 -18.39
C TYR A 70 -4.90 7.11 -17.69
N ASP A 71 -4.58 7.43 -16.43
CA ASP A 71 -3.47 6.75 -15.73
C ASP A 71 -3.81 5.32 -15.28
N LYS A 72 -5.10 5.01 -15.07
CA LYS A 72 -5.55 3.72 -14.53
C LYS A 72 -6.89 3.27 -15.11
N PRO A 73 -7.08 1.93 -15.29
CA PRO A 73 -8.36 1.33 -15.64
C PRO A 73 -9.35 1.38 -14.45
N PRO A 74 -10.65 1.14 -14.68
CA PRO A 74 -11.70 1.41 -13.69
C PRO A 74 -11.88 0.34 -12.61
N GLY A 75 -11.34 -0.87 -12.77
CA GLY A 75 -11.68 -2.02 -11.92
C GLY A 75 -11.48 -1.80 -10.42
N TYR A 76 -10.41 -1.09 -10.03
CA TYR A 76 -10.22 -0.76 -8.62
C TYR A 76 -11.23 0.28 -8.12
N PHE A 77 -11.60 1.25 -8.96
CA PHE A 77 -12.59 2.27 -8.62
C PHE A 77 -13.98 1.67 -8.45
N TRP A 78 -14.33 0.63 -9.24
CA TRP A 78 -15.57 -0.13 -9.04
C TRP A 78 -15.63 -0.81 -7.69
N LEU A 79 -14.52 -1.40 -7.22
CA LEU A 79 -14.46 -2.02 -5.90
C LEU A 79 -14.66 -0.99 -4.77
N VAL A 80 -14.03 0.17 -4.88
CA VAL A 80 -14.20 1.26 -3.89
C VAL A 80 -15.60 1.85 -3.97
N GLY A 81 -16.14 2.07 -5.18
CA GLY A 81 -17.50 2.56 -5.39
C GLY A 81 -18.55 1.61 -4.84
N GLY A 82 -18.39 0.29 -5.06
CA GLY A 82 -19.24 -0.74 -4.45
C GLY A 82 -19.17 -0.73 -2.93
N ALA A 83 -17.98 -0.56 -2.35
CA ALA A 83 -17.83 -0.42 -0.90
C ALA A 83 -18.54 0.85 -0.37
N PHE A 84 -18.46 1.96 -1.09
CA PHE A 84 -19.19 3.18 -0.75
C PHE A 84 -20.73 3.03 -0.85
N ALA A 85 -21.20 2.28 -1.84
CA ALA A 85 -22.63 2.01 -1.99
C ALA A 85 -23.18 1.17 -0.83
N VAL A 86 -22.40 0.21 -0.32
CA VAL A 86 -22.84 -0.69 0.75
C VAL A 86 -22.64 -0.07 2.14
N PHE A 87 -21.50 0.58 2.37
CA PHE A 87 -21.05 0.99 3.71
C PHE A 87 -21.02 2.52 3.91
N GLY A 88 -21.44 3.30 2.92
CA GLY A 88 -21.32 4.75 2.96
C GLY A 88 -19.92 5.27 2.64
N ARG A 89 -19.82 6.59 2.40
CA ARG A 89 -18.55 7.24 2.01
C ARG A 89 -17.69 7.58 3.23
N THR A 90 -17.07 6.56 3.79
CA THR A 90 -16.19 6.66 4.95
C THR A 90 -14.77 6.23 4.60
N GLU A 91 -13.79 6.61 5.42
CA GLU A 91 -12.38 6.26 5.22
C GLU A 91 -12.16 4.75 5.31
N TRP A 92 -12.84 4.06 6.22
CA TRP A 92 -12.71 2.61 6.33
C TRP A 92 -13.35 1.88 5.14
N ALA A 93 -14.50 2.36 4.65
CA ALA A 93 -15.19 1.78 3.50
C ALA A 93 -14.33 1.87 2.23
N ALA A 94 -13.66 3.01 2.00
CA ALA A 94 -12.73 3.16 0.89
C ALA A 94 -11.55 2.17 0.94
N ARG A 95 -11.08 1.81 2.14
CA ARG A 95 -9.97 0.89 2.38
C ARG A 95 -10.39 -0.59 2.39
N ALA A 96 -11.69 -0.87 2.57
CA ALA A 96 -12.21 -2.22 2.68
C ALA A 96 -11.81 -3.15 1.52
N PRO A 97 -11.81 -2.74 0.23
CA PRO A 97 -11.34 -3.59 -0.86
C PRO A 97 -9.87 -4.02 -0.72
N SER A 98 -8.99 -3.13 -0.26
CA SER A 98 -7.58 -3.47 -0.02
C SER A 98 -7.41 -4.39 1.18
N VAL A 99 -8.15 -4.17 2.27
CA VAL A 99 -8.17 -5.06 3.45
C VAL A 99 -8.64 -6.45 3.06
N ALA A 100 -9.74 -6.55 2.31
CA ALA A 100 -10.27 -7.83 1.84
C ALA A 100 -9.24 -8.55 0.96
N ALA A 101 -8.58 -7.84 0.04
CA ALA A 101 -7.55 -8.42 -0.82
C ALA A 101 -6.33 -8.89 0.00
N ALA A 102 -5.90 -8.16 1.03
CA ALA A 102 -4.83 -8.57 1.93
C ALA A 102 -5.20 -9.83 2.71
N ALA A 103 -6.39 -9.87 3.33
CA ALA A 103 -6.89 -11.01 4.07
C ALA A 103 -7.02 -12.26 3.18
N LEU A 104 -7.60 -12.12 1.98
CA LEU A 104 -7.71 -13.22 1.02
C LEU A 104 -6.33 -13.71 0.55
N THR A 105 -5.36 -12.81 0.34
CA THR A 105 -3.98 -13.20 0.02
C THR A 105 -3.38 -14.05 1.14
N ILE A 106 -3.57 -13.66 2.40
CA ILE A 106 -3.11 -14.45 3.57
C ILE A 106 -3.79 -15.82 3.57
N VAL A 107 -5.12 -15.87 3.37
CA VAL A 107 -5.88 -17.13 3.33
C VAL A 107 -5.36 -18.06 2.22
N LEU A 108 -5.14 -17.55 1.01
CA LEU A 108 -4.61 -18.33 -0.11
C LEU A 108 -3.21 -18.88 0.19
N VAL A 109 -2.32 -18.04 0.73
CA VAL A 109 -0.95 -18.45 1.09
C VAL A 109 -0.97 -19.52 2.20
N VAL A 110 -1.80 -19.34 3.22
CA VAL A 110 -1.97 -20.30 4.31
C VAL A 110 -2.54 -21.62 3.78
N ALA A 111 -3.60 -21.58 2.97
CA ALA A 111 -4.23 -22.78 2.39
C ALA A 111 -3.25 -23.55 1.50
N PHE A 112 -2.46 -22.86 0.69
CA PHE A 112 -1.42 -23.44 -0.14
C PHE A 112 -0.29 -24.07 0.71
N ALA A 113 0.26 -23.29 1.65
CA ALA A 113 1.33 -23.75 2.52
C ALA A 113 0.89 -24.91 3.42
N TRP A 114 -0.37 -24.94 3.84
CA TRP A 114 -0.91 -26.03 4.66
C TRP A 114 -0.76 -27.39 4.00
N ARG A 115 -1.06 -27.46 2.72
CA ARG A 115 -0.97 -28.69 1.92
C ARG A 115 0.47 -29.06 1.55
N ARG A 116 1.39 -28.08 1.48
CA ARG A 116 2.75 -28.28 0.93
C ARG A 116 3.85 -28.28 1.98
N LEU A 117 3.70 -27.48 3.03
CA LEU A 117 4.72 -27.25 4.05
C LEU A 117 4.26 -27.67 5.45
N GLY A 118 2.96 -27.96 5.59
CA GLY A 118 2.32 -28.32 6.85
C GLY A 118 1.84 -27.14 7.67
N PRO A 119 1.03 -27.40 8.73
CA PRO A 119 0.27 -26.37 9.44
C PRO A 119 1.15 -25.30 10.12
N ARG A 120 2.30 -25.68 10.68
CA ARG A 120 3.20 -24.70 11.33
C ARG A 120 3.75 -23.68 10.33
N ALA A 121 4.32 -24.15 9.22
CA ALA A 121 4.84 -23.27 8.19
C ALA A 121 3.73 -22.41 7.56
N ALA A 122 2.52 -22.98 7.40
CA ALA A 122 1.37 -22.25 6.89
C ALA A 122 0.97 -21.09 7.78
N LEU A 123 0.77 -21.33 9.07
CA LEU A 123 0.44 -20.27 10.04
C LEU A 123 1.57 -19.24 10.16
N THR A 124 2.83 -19.68 10.10
CA THR A 124 3.99 -18.78 10.09
C THR A 124 3.98 -17.88 8.85
N ALA A 125 3.70 -18.41 7.65
CA ALA A 125 3.62 -17.62 6.42
C ALA A 125 2.50 -16.56 6.50
N GLY A 126 1.33 -16.94 7.03
CA GLY A 126 0.24 -16.00 7.29
C GLY A 126 0.63 -14.90 8.29
N ALA A 127 1.28 -15.26 9.39
CA ALA A 127 1.74 -14.31 10.40
C ALA A 127 2.81 -13.36 9.85
N ILE A 128 3.72 -13.85 8.99
CA ILE A 128 4.72 -13.03 8.28
C ILE A 128 4.02 -11.96 7.44
N LEU A 129 3.04 -12.33 6.61
CA LEU A 129 2.30 -11.37 5.80
C LEU A 129 1.52 -10.36 6.67
N ALA A 130 0.82 -10.86 7.70
CA ALA A 130 0.02 -10.02 8.59
C ALA A 130 0.85 -9.07 9.46
N THR A 131 2.19 -9.21 9.49
CA THR A 131 3.09 -8.38 10.29
C THR A 131 4.23 -7.74 9.48
N ALA A 132 4.33 -8.02 8.18
CA ALA A 132 5.26 -7.33 7.29
C ALA A 132 4.80 -5.89 7.05
N VAL A 133 5.68 -4.92 7.37
CA VAL A 133 5.34 -3.49 7.43
C VAL A 133 4.63 -2.99 6.17
N HIS A 134 5.20 -3.26 5.01
CA HIS A 134 4.65 -2.73 3.76
C HIS A 134 3.38 -3.46 3.29
N PHE A 135 3.27 -4.76 3.56
CA PHE A 135 2.07 -5.53 3.25
C PHE A 135 0.86 -4.99 4.03
N VAL A 136 1.05 -4.74 5.32
CA VAL A 136 -0.01 -4.17 6.17
C VAL A 136 -0.31 -2.73 5.77
N ALA A 137 0.71 -1.90 5.55
CA ALA A 137 0.52 -0.50 5.15
C ALA A 137 -0.30 -0.38 3.85
N LEU A 138 -0.01 -1.20 2.85
CA LEU A 138 -0.76 -1.20 1.59
C LEU A 138 -2.12 -1.90 1.69
N GLY A 139 -2.25 -2.92 2.54
CA GLY A 139 -3.53 -3.54 2.88
C GLY A 139 -4.50 -2.59 3.54
N ARG A 140 -4.00 -1.59 4.26
CA ARG A 140 -4.78 -0.55 4.96
C ARG A 140 -4.92 0.75 4.16
N SER A 141 -4.49 0.79 2.91
CA SER A 141 -4.51 1.99 2.08
C SER A 141 -5.45 1.82 0.88
N VAL A 142 -6.04 2.91 0.42
CA VAL A 142 -6.81 2.92 -0.84
C VAL A 142 -5.83 2.83 -2.00
N ARG A 143 -5.41 1.58 -2.31
CA ARG A 143 -4.43 1.31 -3.37
C ARG A 143 -4.71 0.00 -4.09
N MET A 144 -4.69 0.07 -5.40
CA MET A 144 -4.88 -1.09 -6.29
C MET A 144 -3.78 -2.15 -6.18
N ASP A 145 -2.62 -1.80 -5.60
CA ASP A 145 -1.46 -2.69 -5.48
C ASP A 145 -1.79 -3.97 -4.70
N MET A 146 -2.63 -3.88 -3.66
CA MET A 146 -3.02 -5.05 -2.87
C MET A 146 -3.96 -5.98 -3.64
N VAL A 147 -4.93 -5.43 -4.37
CA VAL A 147 -5.82 -6.23 -5.23
C VAL A 147 -5.02 -6.91 -6.35
N LEU A 148 -4.08 -6.20 -6.97
CA LEU A 148 -3.15 -6.81 -7.93
C LEU A 148 -2.37 -7.96 -7.30
N THR A 149 -1.86 -7.78 -6.07
CA THR A 149 -1.10 -8.81 -5.36
C THR A 149 -1.94 -10.06 -5.11
N LEU A 150 -3.20 -9.90 -4.73
CA LEU A 150 -4.15 -11.01 -4.60
C LEU A 150 -4.30 -11.76 -5.93
N LEU A 151 -4.59 -11.03 -7.01
CA LEU A 151 -4.83 -11.64 -8.32
C LEU A 151 -3.59 -12.36 -8.87
N VAL A 152 -2.41 -11.73 -8.76
CA VAL A 152 -1.12 -12.35 -9.14
C VAL A 152 -0.84 -13.58 -8.29
N THR A 153 -1.05 -13.50 -6.97
CA THR A 153 -0.85 -14.63 -6.06
C THR A 153 -1.77 -15.80 -6.42
N ALA A 154 -3.06 -15.54 -6.60
CA ALA A 154 -4.03 -16.56 -6.96
C ALA A 154 -3.69 -17.22 -8.31
N THR A 155 -3.32 -16.43 -9.30
CA THR A 155 -2.88 -16.91 -10.63
C THR A 155 -1.66 -17.83 -10.51
N LEU A 156 -0.63 -17.41 -9.78
CA LEU A 156 0.62 -18.16 -9.64
C LEU A 156 0.45 -19.45 -8.83
N LEU A 157 -0.32 -19.41 -7.73
CA LEU A 157 -0.60 -20.61 -6.95
C LEU A 157 -1.45 -21.62 -7.74
N GLN A 158 -2.41 -21.16 -8.53
CA GLN A 158 -3.21 -22.00 -9.43
C GLN A 158 -2.33 -22.59 -10.54
N ALA A 159 -1.49 -21.77 -11.18
CA ALA A 159 -0.55 -22.22 -12.19
C ALA A 159 0.38 -23.31 -11.64
N PHE A 160 1.03 -23.07 -10.50
CA PHE A 160 1.90 -24.06 -9.86
C PHE A 160 1.15 -25.37 -9.57
N ALA A 161 -0.05 -25.29 -8.98
CA ALA A 161 -0.86 -26.46 -8.68
C ALA A 161 -1.26 -27.26 -9.95
N LEU A 162 -1.40 -26.59 -11.08
CA LEU A 162 -1.75 -27.22 -12.36
C LEU A 162 -0.55 -27.97 -12.98
N TRP A 163 0.65 -27.39 -12.90
CA TRP A 163 1.84 -27.98 -13.51
C TRP A 163 2.56 -29.04 -12.66
N GLU A 164 2.37 -29.04 -11.35
CA GLU A 164 2.96 -30.05 -10.47
C GLU A 164 2.29 -31.44 -10.59
N ARG A 165 1.18 -31.56 -11.28
CA ARG A 165 0.40 -32.80 -11.39
C ARG A 165 0.90 -33.74 -12.49
N PRO A 166 0.61 -35.04 -12.38
CA PRO A 166 0.88 -36.01 -13.46
C PRO A 166 0.21 -35.60 -14.77
N ALA A 167 0.70 -36.13 -15.87
CA ALA A 167 0.18 -35.85 -17.22
C ALA A 167 -1.33 -36.13 -17.35
N PRO A 168 -2.06 -35.46 -18.30
CA PRO A 168 -3.47 -35.74 -18.54
C PRO A 168 -3.67 -37.20 -18.93
N GLY A 169 -4.71 -37.84 -18.37
CA GLY A 169 -5.01 -39.26 -18.61
C GLY A 169 -5.08 -40.11 -17.32
N THR A 170 -4.64 -39.61 -16.19
CA THR A 170 -4.86 -40.22 -14.89
C THR A 170 -6.17 -39.70 -14.28
N ALA A 171 -6.92 -40.57 -13.60
CA ALA A 171 -8.27 -40.52 -13.04
C ALA A 171 -8.89 -39.21 -12.48
N ASP A 172 -8.28 -38.07 -12.70
CA ASP A 172 -8.74 -36.76 -12.27
C ASP A 172 -9.52 -36.07 -13.40
N GLY A 173 -10.82 -35.87 -13.24
CA GLY A 173 -11.71 -35.23 -14.20
C GLY A 173 -11.28 -33.82 -14.65
N PRO A 174 -11.98 -33.26 -15.68
CA PRO A 174 -11.64 -31.95 -16.25
C PRO A 174 -11.72 -30.87 -15.18
N ARG A 175 -10.66 -30.10 -15.05
CA ARG A 175 -10.59 -29.01 -14.05
C ARG A 175 -10.80 -27.66 -14.69
N ALA A 176 -11.48 -26.80 -13.93
CA ALA A 176 -11.71 -25.43 -14.32
C ALA A 176 -10.37 -24.72 -14.60
N THR A 177 -10.16 -24.30 -15.82
CA THR A 177 -9.01 -23.50 -16.25
C THR A 177 -9.28 -21.99 -16.14
N TRP A 178 -10.55 -21.62 -15.97
CA TRP A 178 -11.00 -20.24 -15.92
C TRP A 178 -10.20 -19.32 -14.97
N PRO A 179 -9.68 -19.79 -13.80
CA PRO A 179 -8.94 -18.87 -12.94
C PRO A 179 -7.63 -18.38 -13.58
N LEU A 180 -7.01 -19.18 -14.47
CA LEU A 180 -5.81 -18.77 -15.20
C LEU A 180 -6.06 -17.63 -16.19
N TYR A 181 -7.30 -17.42 -16.58
CA TYR A 181 -7.72 -16.36 -17.50
C TYR A 181 -8.42 -15.22 -16.79
N ALA A 182 -9.40 -15.53 -15.93
CA ALA A 182 -10.21 -14.53 -15.24
C ALA A 182 -9.42 -13.69 -14.23
N LEU A 183 -8.45 -14.30 -13.50
CA LEU A 183 -7.66 -13.56 -12.53
C LEU A 183 -6.71 -12.54 -13.18
N PRO A 184 -5.89 -12.91 -14.20
CA PRO A 184 -5.10 -11.93 -14.94
C PRO A 184 -5.96 -10.90 -15.69
N ALA A 185 -7.12 -11.34 -16.25
CA ALA A 185 -8.06 -10.46 -16.91
C ALA A 185 -8.63 -9.39 -15.95
N ALA A 186 -9.09 -9.79 -14.75
CA ALA A 186 -9.47 -8.85 -13.71
C ALA A 186 -8.29 -7.91 -13.33
N GLY A 187 -7.08 -8.44 -13.29
CA GLY A 187 -5.87 -7.67 -13.06
C GLY A 187 -5.59 -6.60 -14.13
N LEU A 188 -5.90 -6.89 -15.41
CA LEU A 188 -5.85 -5.91 -16.49
C LEU A 188 -6.77 -4.72 -16.20
N LEU A 189 -7.99 -4.95 -15.70
CA LEU A 189 -8.92 -3.88 -15.29
C LEU A 189 -8.52 -3.16 -14.01
N VAL A 190 -7.72 -3.79 -13.14
CA VAL A 190 -7.25 -3.18 -11.87
C VAL A 190 -6.02 -2.31 -12.10
N LYS A 191 -5.01 -2.79 -12.83
CA LYS A 191 -3.73 -2.07 -12.94
C LYS A 191 -3.12 -2.09 -14.34
N GLY A 192 -3.59 -2.95 -15.23
CA GLY A 192 -3.11 -3.06 -16.61
C GLY A 192 -2.16 -4.23 -16.86
N PRO A 193 -1.33 -4.16 -17.93
CA PRO A 193 -0.60 -5.31 -18.49
C PRO A 193 0.30 -6.07 -17.53
N VAL A 194 0.81 -5.43 -16.48
CA VAL A 194 1.67 -6.05 -15.47
C VAL A 194 1.01 -7.24 -14.77
N ALA A 195 -0.32 -7.26 -14.70
CA ALA A 195 -1.10 -8.34 -14.07
C ALA A 195 -1.03 -9.67 -14.87
N VAL A 196 -0.79 -9.59 -16.16
CA VAL A 196 -0.61 -10.74 -17.05
C VAL A 196 0.87 -11.05 -17.23
N LEU A 197 1.67 -10.00 -17.46
CA LEU A 197 3.08 -10.14 -17.82
C LEU A 197 3.90 -10.82 -16.72
N LEU A 198 3.74 -10.40 -15.46
CA LEU A 198 4.54 -10.98 -14.37
C LEU A 198 4.24 -12.46 -14.14
N PRO A 199 2.97 -12.91 -13.98
CA PRO A 199 2.68 -14.33 -13.86
C PRO A 199 3.17 -15.15 -15.06
N ALA A 200 2.99 -14.64 -16.29
CA ALA A 200 3.44 -15.33 -17.49
C ALA A 200 4.96 -15.54 -17.50
N LEU A 201 5.75 -14.48 -17.22
CA LEU A 201 7.20 -14.58 -17.14
C LEU A 201 7.66 -15.57 -16.07
N ILE A 202 7.03 -15.57 -14.90
CA ILE A 202 7.37 -16.48 -13.79
C ILE A 202 7.07 -17.93 -14.17
N VAL A 203 5.89 -18.19 -14.76
CA VAL A 203 5.50 -19.54 -15.18
C VAL A 203 6.40 -20.06 -16.31
N ILE A 204 6.66 -19.25 -17.34
CA ILE A 204 7.56 -19.61 -18.44
C ILE A 204 8.96 -19.95 -17.90
N ALA A 205 9.52 -19.09 -17.04
CA ALA A 205 10.84 -19.35 -16.46
C ALA A 205 10.85 -20.61 -15.59
N TYR A 206 9.76 -20.90 -14.86
CA TYR A 206 9.62 -22.12 -14.07
C TYR A 206 9.61 -23.36 -14.97
N LEU A 207 8.83 -23.36 -16.07
CA LEU A 207 8.76 -24.46 -17.01
C LEU A 207 10.13 -24.74 -17.66
N ILE A 208 10.83 -23.68 -18.07
CA ILE A 208 12.19 -23.78 -18.62
C ILE A 208 13.16 -24.35 -17.57
N ALA A 209 13.19 -23.79 -16.36
CA ALA A 209 14.13 -24.19 -15.31
C ALA A 209 13.93 -25.63 -14.84
N THR A 210 12.69 -26.12 -14.86
CA THR A 210 12.35 -27.49 -14.44
C THR A 210 12.30 -28.48 -15.61
N ARG A 211 12.50 -28.01 -16.85
CA ARG A 211 12.33 -28.80 -18.09
C ARG A 211 10.96 -29.50 -18.16
N THR A 212 9.94 -28.88 -17.54
CA THR A 212 8.59 -29.42 -17.51
C THR A 212 7.94 -29.24 -18.88
N THR A 213 7.42 -30.32 -19.44
CA THR A 213 6.74 -30.27 -20.74
C THR A 213 5.50 -29.38 -20.67
N PHE A 214 5.37 -28.50 -21.64
CA PHE A 214 4.21 -27.64 -21.80
C PHE A 214 3.05 -28.45 -22.43
N HIS A 215 2.04 -28.75 -21.62
CA HIS A 215 0.82 -29.44 -22.08
C HIS A 215 -0.28 -28.44 -22.39
N ARG A 216 -0.62 -28.22 -23.64
CA ARG A 216 -1.69 -27.30 -24.09
C ARG A 216 -3.05 -27.61 -23.47
N ASP A 217 -3.34 -28.89 -23.23
CA ASP A 217 -4.61 -29.34 -22.66
C ASP A 217 -4.84 -28.82 -21.23
N ARG A 218 -3.76 -28.48 -20.51
CA ARG A 218 -3.82 -27.92 -19.15
C ARG A 218 -4.24 -26.46 -19.11
N ILE A 219 -4.14 -25.75 -20.23
CA ILE A 219 -4.47 -24.33 -20.36
C ILE A 219 -5.58 -24.09 -21.37
N ARG A 220 -6.29 -25.14 -21.80
CA ARG A 220 -7.38 -25.00 -22.75
C ARG A 220 -8.48 -24.15 -22.11
N PRO A 221 -8.87 -23.01 -22.74
CA PRO A 221 -9.89 -22.14 -22.17
C PRO A 221 -11.23 -22.86 -22.13
N ASP A 222 -11.89 -22.79 -21.00
CA ASP A 222 -13.30 -23.18 -20.83
C ASP A 222 -14.23 -21.99 -21.13
N THR A 223 -15.54 -22.20 -21.11
CA THR A 223 -16.54 -21.17 -21.39
C THR A 223 -16.39 -19.96 -20.46
N ALA A 224 -16.10 -20.18 -19.17
CA ALA A 224 -15.91 -19.09 -18.21
C ALA A 224 -14.66 -18.27 -18.51
N SER A 225 -13.59 -18.91 -19.04
CA SER A 225 -12.39 -18.23 -19.54
C SER A 225 -12.73 -17.29 -20.69
N LEU A 226 -13.52 -17.78 -21.67
CA LEU A 226 -13.92 -16.99 -22.84
C LEU A 226 -14.81 -15.81 -22.45
N VAL A 227 -15.73 -16.00 -21.51
CA VAL A 227 -16.57 -14.92 -20.96
C VAL A 227 -15.70 -13.85 -20.29
N ALA A 228 -14.75 -14.25 -19.44
CA ALA A 228 -13.85 -13.31 -18.78
C ALA A 228 -13.02 -12.49 -19.77
N LEU A 229 -12.45 -13.15 -20.78
CA LEU A 229 -11.70 -12.49 -21.86
C LEU A 229 -12.59 -11.58 -22.69
N GLY A 230 -13.83 -11.99 -22.98
CA GLY A 230 -14.83 -11.18 -23.69
C GLY A 230 -15.17 -9.88 -22.96
N ILE A 231 -15.41 -9.94 -21.65
CA ILE A 231 -15.68 -8.74 -20.82
C ILE A 231 -14.52 -7.74 -20.89
N ILE A 232 -13.28 -8.22 -20.78
CA ILE A 232 -12.09 -7.37 -20.86
C ILE A 232 -11.94 -6.76 -22.26
N ALA A 233 -12.06 -7.58 -23.29
CA ALA A 233 -11.98 -7.13 -24.67
C ALA A 233 -13.06 -6.07 -24.97
N ALA A 234 -14.30 -6.27 -24.51
CA ALA A 234 -15.40 -5.32 -24.69
C ALA A 234 -15.07 -3.97 -24.03
N TRP A 235 -14.54 -3.96 -22.81
CA TRP A 235 -14.18 -2.70 -22.17
C TRP A 235 -13.05 -1.98 -22.90
N TYR A 236 -11.94 -2.66 -23.24
CA TYR A 236 -10.83 -2.03 -23.98
C TYR A 236 -11.25 -1.56 -25.38
N SER A 237 -12.10 -2.32 -26.08
CA SER A 237 -12.66 -1.93 -27.39
C SER A 237 -13.55 -0.70 -27.26
N SER A 238 -14.39 -0.63 -26.20
CA SER A 238 -15.22 0.54 -25.94
C SER A 238 -14.36 1.79 -25.70
N GLN A 239 -13.22 1.66 -25.01
CA GLN A 239 -12.29 2.76 -24.81
C GLN A 239 -11.59 3.18 -26.11
N ALA A 240 -11.24 2.23 -26.97
CA ALA A 240 -10.66 2.53 -28.28
C ALA A 240 -11.57 3.40 -29.15
N VAL A 241 -12.89 3.17 -29.07
CA VAL A 241 -13.88 3.95 -29.83
C VAL A 241 -14.18 5.30 -29.16
N ARG A 242 -14.41 5.32 -27.85
CA ARG A 242 -14.83 6.54 -27.11
C ARG A 242 -13.70 7.52 -26.84
N ALA A 243 -12.49 7.03 -26.72
CA ALA A 243 -11.30 7.78 -26.38
C ALA A 243 -10.07 7.18 -27.08
N PRO A 244 -9.90 7.43 -28.40
CA PRO A 244 -8.81 6.83 -29.17
C PRO A 244 -7.43 7.02 -28.54
N ASP A 245 -7.20 8.18 -27.91
CA ASP A 245 -5.94 8.50 -27.20
C ASP A 245 -5.75 7.70 -25.93
N TYR A 246 -6.82 7.08 -25.39
CA TYR A 246 -6.73 6.34 -24.11
C TYR A 246 -5.75 5.17 -24.19
N LEU A 247 -5.91 4.32 -25.18
CA LEU A 247 -5.07 3.13 -25.33
C LEU A 247 -3.61 3.52 -25.55
N TRP A 248 -3.37 4.53 -26.39
CA TRP A 248 -2.02 5.05 -26.60
C TRP A 248 -1.43 5.61 -25.31
N THR A 249 -2.16 6.50 -24.62
CA THR A 249 -1.70 7.11 -23.39
C THR A 249 -1.51 6.08 -22.27
N PHE A 250 -2.48 5.19 -22.08
CA PHE A 250 -2.41 4.18 -21.03
C PHE A 250 -1.36 3.10 -21.31
N LEU A 251 -1.42 2.43 -22.46
CA LEU A 251 -0.53 1.32 -22.78
C LEU A 251 0.88 1.82 -23.07
N TRP A 252 1.01 2.83 -23.93
CA TRP A 252 2.32 3.29 -24.36
C TRP A 252 2.95 4.25 -23.35
N GLN A 253 2.34 5.41 -23.06
CA GLN A 253 2.97 6.43 -22.22
C GLN A 253 3.05 5.97 -20.74
N HIS A 254 1.96 5.47 -20.17
CA HIS A 254 1.91 5.13 -18.75
C HIS A 254 2.48 3.75 -18.39
N ASN A 255 2.60 2.81 -19.32
CA ASN A 255 3.23 1.52 -19.08
C ASN A 255 4.62 1.44 -19.74
N PHE A 256 4.72 1.37 -21.07
CA PHE A 256 6.01 1.23 -21.77
C PHE A 256 6.89 2.48 -21.66
N GLY A 257 6.32 3.69 -21.78
CA GLY A 257 7.07 4.94 -21.66
C GLY A 257 7.68 5.15 -20.28
N ARG A 258 6.96 4.76 -19.21
CA ARG A 258 7.51 4.76 -17.84
C ARG A 258 8.60 3.69 -17.67
N PHE A 259 8.44 2.54 -18.28
CA PHE A 259 9.47 1.50 -18.27
C PHE A 259 10.76 1.99 -18.91
N LEU A 260 10.67 2.61 -20.09
CA LEU A 260 11.80 3.14 -20.85
C LEU A 260 12.28 4.51 -20.36
N GLY A 261 11.57 5.17 -19.43
CA GLY A 261 11.90 6.51 -18.92
C GLY A 261 11.72 7.63 -19.94
N ARG A 262 10.86 7.43 -20.95
CA ARG A 262 10.56 8.41 -22.00
C ARG A 262 9.45 9.40 -21.61
N THR A 263 8.86 9.29 -20.43
CA THR A 263 7.83 10.19 -19.91
C THR A 263 8.32 10.93 -18.67
N LEU A 264 8.00 12.24 -18.58
CA LEU A 264 8.29 13.07 -17.40
C LEU A 264 7.49 12.66 -16.15
N ALA A 265 6.49 11.79 -16.29
CA ALA A 265 5.64 11.30 -15.21
C ALA A 265 6.23 10.05 -14.58
N GLY A 266 7.08 10.20 -13.58
CA GLY A 266 7.65 9.10 -12.80
C GLY A 266 8.63 9.57 -11.74
N HIS A 267 9.02 8.66 -10.88
CA HIS A 267 10.12 8.86 -9.92
C HIS A 267 11.32 8.10 -10.48
N PRO A 268 12.26 8.76 -11.18
CA PRO A 268 13.46 8.10 -11.68
C PRO A 268 14.35 7.73 -10.49
N GLU A 269 14.63 6.43 -10.37
CA GLU A 269 15.42 5.88 -9.28
C GLU A 269 16.52 4.97 -9.85
N PRO A 270 17.69 4.83 -9.20
CA PRO A 270 18.80 4.03 -9.67
C PRO A 270 18.43 2.52 -9.70
N ILE A 271 19.18 1.73 -10.49
CA ILE A 271 18.92 0.29 -10.67
C ILE A 271 18.93 -0.49 -9.35
N TRP A 272 19.77 -0.05 -8.39
CA TRP A 272 19.88 -0.67 -7.06
C TRP A 272 18.80 -0.24 -6.05
N PHE A 273 17.85 0.59 -6.45
CA PHE A 273 16.79 1.10 -5.57
C PHE A 273 16.13 0.00 -4.72
N TYR A 274 15.81 -1.14 -5.33
CA TYR A 274 15.15 -2.23 -4.61
C TYR A 274 16.05 -3.06 -3.70
N LEU A 275 17.39 -2.93 -3.80
CA LEU A 275 18.30 -3.62 -2.87
C LEU A 275 18.17 -3.11 -1.44
N TRP A 276 17.83 -1.84 -1.24
CA TRP A 276 17.61 -1.28 0.08
C TRP A 276 16.11 -1.12 0.42
N ILE A 277 15.24 -0.93 -0.59
CA ILE A 277 13.79 -0.81 -0.37
C ILE A 277 13.19 -2.15 0.08
N LEU A 278 13.55 -3.26 -0.55
CA LEU A 278 13.01 -4.56 -0.19
C LEU A 278 13.31 -4.93 1.28
N PRO A 279 14.56 -4.82 1.78
CA PRO A 279 14.85 -5.01 3.18
C PRO A 279 14.02 -4.16 4.13
N LEU A 280 13.82 -2.88 3.84
CA LEU A 280 13.03 -1.99 4.68
C LEU A 280 11.53 -2.33 4.66
N THR A 281 11.00 -2.63 3.49
CA THR A 281 9.56 -2.88 3.31
C THR A 281 9.12 -4.24 3.83
N PHE A 282 10.00 -5.24 3.86
CA PHE A 282 9.72 -6.58 4.39
C PHE A 282 10.07 -6.74 5.88
N LEU A 283 10.49 -5.68 6.57
CA LEU A 283 10.70 -5.71 8.03
C LEU A 283 9.46 -6.26 8.74
N PRO A 284 9.68 -7.00 9.87
CA PRO A 284 10.96 -7.41 10.43
C PRO A 284 11.56 -8.68 9.81
N TRP A 285 10.84 -9.32 8.90
CA TRP A 285 11.15 -10.64 8.36
C TRP A 285 12.38 -10.65 7.44
N THR A 286 12.82 -9.48 7.01
CA THR A 286 14.08 -9.28 6.29
C THR A 286 15.28 -9.91 6.98
N LEU A 287 15.28 -9.92 8.32
CA LEU A 287 16.36 -10.50 9.13
C LEU A 287 16.58 -11.99 8.83
N PHE A 288 15.58 -12.68 8.33
CA PHE A 288 15.63 -14.11 7.99
C PHE A 288 15.81 -14.37 6.49
N LEU A 289 15.76 -13.33 5.64
CA LEU A 289 15.86 -13.50 4.18
C LEU A 289 17.15 -14.17 3.74
N PRO A 290 18.35 -13.81 4.23
CA PRO A 290 19.58 -14.47 3.78
C PRO A 290 19.54 -15.98 4.01
N GLY A 291 19.12 -16.42 5.19
CA GLY A 291 18.97 -17.83 5.51
C GLY A 291 17.88 -18.53 4.70
N ALA A 292 16.76 -17.87 4.47
CA ALA A 292 15.63 -18.40 3.69
C ALA A 292 15.99 -18.56 2.21
N LEU A 293 16.67 -17.56 1.61
CA LEU A 293 17.13 -17.62 0.22
C LEU A 293 18.20 -18.69 0.04
N TYR A 294 19.19 -18.78 0.94
CA TYR A 294 20.20 -19.83 0.90
C TYR A 294 19.57 -21.23 1.00
N HIS A 295 18.63 -21.41 1.94
CA HIS A 295 17.90 -22.67 2.09
C HIS A 295 17.07 -23.00 0.84
N GLY A 296 16.34 -22.02 0.30
CA GLY A 296 15.57 -22.17 -0.94
C GLY A 296 16.45 -22.56 -2.11
N GLN A 297 17.59 -21.87 -2.30
CA GLN A 297 18.55 -22.16 -3.37
C GLN A 297 19.16 -23.55 -3.25
N HIS A 298 19.53 -23.97 -2.03
CA HIS A 298 20.07 -25.31 -1.80
C HIS A 298 19.05 -26.41 -2.16
N ARG A 299 17.78 -26.21 -1.85
CA ARG A 299 16.70 -27.13 -2.26
C ARG A 299 16.43 -27.09 -3.77
N ALA A 300 16.47 -25.89 -4.37
CA ALA A 300 16.28 -25.71 -5.80
C ALA A 300 17.37 -26.44 -6.60
N ARG A 301 18.62 -26.36 -6.19
CA ARG A 301 19.75 -27.11 -6.80
C ARG A 301 19.58 -28.63 -6.73
N ARG A 302 18.77 -29.13 -5.80
CA ARG A 302 18.39 -30.53 -5.67
C ARG A 302 17.09 -30.90 -6.40
N GLY A 303 16.61 -30.01 -7.29
CA GLY A 303 15.42 -30.24 -8.10
C GLY A 303 14.08 -30.03 -7.37
N HIS A 304 14.07 -29.38 -6.19
CA HIS A 304 12.82 -29.17 -5.47
C HIS A 304 11.96 -28.09 -6.15
N HIS A 305 10.93 -28.51 -6.86
CA HIS A 305 10.07 -27.68 -7.72
C HIS A 305 9.49 -26.45 -7.03
N LEU A 306 8.93 -26.60 -5.83
CA LEU A 306 8.38 -25.46 -5.07
C LEU A 306 9.46 -24.39 -4.77
N SER A 307 10.68 -24.82 -4.41
CA SER A 307 11.77 -23.87 -4.13
C SER A 307 12.20 -23.11 -5.39
N ILE A 308 12.30 -23.81 -6.53
CA ILE A 308 12.58 -23.18 -7.83
C ILE A 308 11.51 -22.14 -8.14
N PHE A 309 10.24 -22.51 -8.03
CA PHE A 309 9.10 -21.63 -8.31
C PHE A 309 9.09 -20.38 -7.43
N LEU A 310 9.26 -20.53 -6.12
CA LEU A 310 9.26 -19.40 -5.17
C LEU A 310 10.45 -18.45 -5.40
N LEU A 311 11.62 -18.98 -5.72
CA LEU A 311 12.79 -18.16 -6.05
C LEU A 311 12.59 -17.37 -7.34
N LEU A 312 12.03 -17.98 -8.38
CA LEU A 312 11.69 -17.31 -9.64
C LEU A 312 10.59 -16.25 -9.43
N TRP A 313 9.60 -16.55 -8.60
CA TRP A 313 8.56 -15.59 -8.22
C TRP A 313 9.14 -14.36 -7.51
N CYS A 314 10.19 -14.52 -6.71
CA CYS A 314 10.89 -13.39 -6.10
C CYS A 314 11.80 -12.66 -7.12
N ALA A 315 12.59 -13.42 -7.88
CA ALA A 315 13.66 -12.86 -8.71
C ALA A 315 13.13 -12.10 -9.93
N ILE A 316 12.12 -12.64 -10.62
CA ILE A 316 11.65 -12.04 -11.89
C ILE A 316 11.03 -10.66 -11.68
N PRO A 317 10.07 -10.44 -10.76
CA PRO A 317 9.57 -9.09 -10.52
C PRO A 317 10.64 -8.15 -9.96
N PHE A 318 11.55 -8.66 -9.12
CA PHE A 318 12.65 -7.86 -8.59
C PHE A 318 13.54 -7.33 -9.72
N VAL A 319 13.99 -8.19 -10.63
CA VAL A 319 14.83 -7.80 -11.77
C VAL A 319 14.03 -6.92 -12.74
N PHE A 320 12.80 -7.30 -13.08
CA PHE A 320 11.94 -6.55 -13.98
C PHE A 320 11.78 -5.10 -13.54
N PHE A 321 11.40 -4.87 -12.28
CA PHE A 321 11.23 -3.51 -11.78
C PHE A 321 12.55 -2.80 -11.50
N SER A 322 13.66 -3.51 -11.25
CA SER A 322 14.98 -2.89 -11.11
C SER A 322 15.47 -2.27 -12.42
N VAL A 323 15.13 -2.88 -13.56
CA VAL A 323 15.48 -2.34 -14.89
C VAL A 323 14.56 -1.16 -15.27
N CYS A 324 13.32 -1.11 -14.76
CA CYS A 324 12.43 0.03 -14.99
C CYS A 324 13.05 1.33 -14.47
N ARG A 325 12.95 2.44 -15.23
CA ARG A 325 13.43 3.74 -14.77
C ARG A 325 12.56 4.33 -13.65
N ALA A 326 11.24 4.32 -13.84
CA ALA A 326 10.32 4.80 -12.82
C ALA A 326 10.03 3.70 -11.79
N LYS A 327 10.39 3.93 -10.54
CA LYS A 327 10.28 2.95 -9.45
C LYS A 327 9.41 3.46 -8.31
N LEU A 328 8.65 2.55 -7.70
CA LEU A 328 7.92 2.77 -6.46
C LEU A 328 8.09 1.54 -5.55
N ALA A 329 8.18 1.76 -4.25
CA ALA A 329 8.29 0.67 -3.28
C ALA A 329 7.13 -0.34 -3.40
N THR A 330 5.93 0.12 -3.81
CA THR A 330 4.72 -0.71 -3.96
C THR A 330 4.82 -1.76 -5.08
N TYR A 331 5.75 -1.60 -6.03
CA TYR A 331 5.86 -2.53 -7.17
C TYR A 331 6.34 -3.92 -6.76
N LEU A 332 7.08 -4.03 -5.65
CA LEU A 332 7.53 -5.32 -5.14
C LEU A 332 6.49 -6.05 -4.28
N LEU A 333 5.33 -5.46 -3.99
CA LEU A 333 4.33 -6.13 -3.15
C LEU A 333 3.95 -7.54 -3.64
N PRO A 334 3.80 -7.83 -4.96
CA PRO A 334 3.47 -9.16 -5.45
C PRO A 334 4.49 -10.26 -5.13
N ILE A 335 5.73 -9.95 -4.70
CA ILE A 335 6.70 -10.98 -4.28
C ILE A 335 6.56 -11.37 -2.80
N PHE A 336 5.84 -10.59 -1.99
CA PHE A 336 5.72 -10.83 -0.54
C PHE A 336 5.14 -12.21 -0.19
N PRO A 337 4.14 -12.76 -0.90
CA PRO A 337 3.66 -14.11 -0.68
C PRO A 337 4.75 -15.17 -0.83
N ALA A 338 5.59 -15.05 -1.86
CA ALA A 338 6.69 -15.98 -2.09
C ALA A 338 7.79 -15.85 -1.01
N LEU A 339 8.13 -14.62 -0.62
CA LEU A 339 9.07 -14.37 0.46
C LEU A 339 8.57 -14.95 1.78
N ALA A 340 7.27 -14.78 2.09
CA ALA A 340 6.67 -15.33 3.29
C ALA A 340 6.73 -16.86 3.32
N LEU A 341 6.46 -17.52 2.19
CA LEU A 341 6.58 -18.98 2.06
C LEU A 341 8.02 -19.48 2.22
N LEU A 342 9.00 -18.78 1.63
CA LEU A 342 10.42 -19.13 1.77
C LEU A 342 10.90 -18.97 3.22
N VAL A 343 10.56 -17.83 3.86
CA VAL A 343 10.93 -17.57 5.25
C VAL A 343 10.24 -18.55 6.19
N ALA A 344 8.96 -18.84 5.99
CA ALA A 344 8.22 -19.79 6.82
C ALA A 344 8.79 -21.22 6.72
N ALA A 345 9.14 -21.68 5.52
CA ALA A 345 9.79 -22.98 5.31
C ALA A 345 11.16 -23.05 5.99
N TYR A 346 11.94 -21.96 5.91
CA TYR A 346 13.21 -21.85 6.60
C TYR A 346 13.06 -21.88 8.12
N LEU A 347 12.15 -21.08 8.69
CA LEU A 347 11.90 -21.01 10.13
C LEU A 347 11.41 -22.34 10.68
N ASP A 348 10.48 -23.02 9.99
CA ASP A 348 9.98 -24.34 10.41
C ASP A 348 11.10 -25.38 10.46
N ARG A 349 12.04 -25.35 9.50
CA ARG A 349 13.22 -26.20 9.51
C ARG A 349 14.15 -25.87 10.69
N VAL A 350 14.48 -24.58 10.89
CA VAL A 350 15.41 -24.15 11.93
C VAL A 350 14.88 -24.45 13.32
N VAL A 351 13.59 -24.23 13.56
CA VAL A 351 12.94 -24.52 14.85
C VAL A 351 13.05 -26.01 15.23
N ARG A 352 13.07 -26.91 14.24
CA ARG A 352 13.24 -28.36 14.46
C ARG A 352 14.71 -28.79 14.55
N ALA A 353 15.65 -27.94 14.21
CA ALA A 353 17.07 -28.25 14.20
C ALA A 353 17.65 -28.34 15.63
N PRO A 354 18.84 -28.95 15.83
CA PRO A 354 19.56 -28.95 17.11
C PRO A 354 19.79 -27.54 17.67
N ALA A 355 19.97 -27.41 18.97
CA ALA A 355 20.13 -26.12 19.67
C ALA A 355 21.26 -25.26 19.11
N SER A 356 22.39 -25.86 18.76
CA SER A 356 23.54 -25.18 18.17
C SER A 356 23.23 -24.57 16.79
N ALA A 357 22.47 -25.27 15.94
CA ALA A 357 22.04 -24.77 14.65
C ALA A 357 20.99 -23.65 14.80
N ARG A 358 20.08 -23.76 15.75
CA ARG A 358 19.12 -22.69 16.10
C ARG A 358 19.85 -21.43 16.56
N ALA A 359 20.82 -21.58 17.45
CA ALA A 359 21.62 -20.47 17.95
C ALA A 359 22.31 -19.72 16.80
N ARG A 360 22.98 -20.45 15.89
CA ARG A 360 23.63 -19.83 14.72
C ARG A 360 22.64 -19.09 13.82
N ALA A 361 21.45 -19.64 13.59
CA ALA A 361 20.46 -19.05 12.71
C ALA A 361 19.73 -17.84 13.31
N PHE A 362 19.51 -17.80 14.63
CA PHE A 362 18.67 -16.81 15.30
C PHE A 362 19.43 -15.75 16.10
N ARG A 363 20.71 -15.98 16.43
CA ARG A 363 21.48 -15.03 17.25
C ARG A 363 21.57 -13.64 16.63
N VAL A 364 22.03 -13.57 15.38
CA VAL A 364 22.17 -12.28 14.66
C VAL A 364 20.79 -11.62 14.47
N PRO A 365 19.77 -12.27 13.91
CA PRO A 365 18.42 -11.68 13.81
C PRO A 365 17.88 -11.18 15.14
N ALA A 366 18.02 -11.94 16.23
CA ALA A 366 17.53 -11.53 17.55
C ALA A 366 18.25 -10.29 18.09
N LEU A 367 19.58 -10.24 17.98
CA LEU A 367 20.37 -9.09 18.43
C LEU A 367 20.06 -7.84 17.60
N THR A 368 20.06 -7.95 16.27
CA THR A 368 19.73 -6.84 15.38
C THR A 368 18.33 -6.31 15.66
N TRP A 369 17.36 -7.21 15.86
CA TRP A 369 16.00 -6.83 16.22
C TRP A 369 15.93 -6.12 17.58
N THR A 370 16.61 -6.64 18.59
CA THR A 370 16.64 -6.05 19.94
C THR A 370 17.20 -4.62 19.90
N ILE A 371 18.30 -4.41 19.18
CA ILE A 371 18.91 -3.08 18.98
C ILE A 371 17.96 -2.15 18.20
N GLY A 372 17.36 -2.66 17.11
CA GLY A 372 16.42 -1.89 16.30
C GLY A 372 15.18 -1.44 17.08
N MET A 373 14.62 -2.33 17.90
CA MET A 373 13.47 -1.99 18.76
C MET A 373 13.84 -0.99 19.86
N ALA A 374 15.04 -1.09 20.42
CA ALA A 374 15.53 -0.08 21.36
C ALA A 374 15.68 1.29 20.67
N ALA A 375 16.26 1.31 19.47
CA ALA A 375 16.38 2.54 18.68
C ALA A 375 15.01 3.17 18.36
N ILE A 376 13.99 2.38 18.05
CA ILE A 376 12.62 2.85 17.83
C ILE A 376 12.03 3.40 19.13
N ALA A 377 12.07 2.63 20.23
CA ALA A 377 11.44 2.99 21.48
C ALA A 377 12.00 4.29 22.08
N PHE A 378 13.30 4.49 22.00
CA PHE A 378 13.98 5.67 22.58
C PHE A 378 14.25 6.76 21.54
N GLY A 379 14.48 6.40 20.27
CA GLY A 379 14.80 7.36 19.22
C GLY A 379 13.60 8.22 18.80
N ILE A 380 12.38 7.67 18.78
CA ILE A 380 11.18 8.43 18.42
C ILE A 380 10.93 9.60 19.39
N PRO A 381 10.91 9.42 20.72
CA PRO A 381 10.77 10.54 21.66
C PRO A 381 11.88 11.59 21.51
N VAL A 382 13.12 11.16 21.38
CA VAL A 382 14.27 12.07 21.20
C VAL A 382 14.13 12.87 19.90
N ALA A 383 13.79 12.21 18.79
CA ALA A 383 13.57 12.91 17.53
C ALA A 383 12.41 13.91 17.60
N ALA A 384 11.36 13.58 18.34
CA ALA A 384 10.22 14.49 18.54
C ALA A 384 10.60 15.75 19.30
N THR A 385 11.46 15.68 20.32
CA THR A 385 11.90 16.88 21.07
C THR A 385 12.63 17.89 20.18
N VAL A 386 13.36 17.41 19.18
CA VAL A 386 14.16 18.26 18.28
C VAL A 386 13.34 18.74 17.09
N ALA A 387 12.64 17.82 16.41
CA ALA A 387 11.99 18.13 15.14
C ALA A 387 10.52 18.53 15.26
N TYR A 388 9.84 18.05 16.31
CA TYR A 388 8.37 18.19 16.44
C TYR A 388 7.94 18.34 17.91
N PRO A 389 8.32 19.46 18.60
CA PRO A 389 8.05 19.65 20.05
C PRO A 389 6.56 19.53 20.44
N ALA A 390 5.65 19.92 19.53
CA ALA A 390 4.21 19.83 19.77
C ALA A 390 3.70 18.38 19.94
N PHE A 391 4.44 17.39 19.44
CA PHE A 391 4.05 15.98 19.46
C PHE A 391 4.87 15.11 20.43
N VAL A 392 5.65 15.73 21.33
CA VAL A 392 6.49 14.98 22.28
C VAL A 392 5.66 14.06 23.16
N ARG A 393 4.48 14.51 23.63
CA ARG A 393 3.60 13.68 24.47
C ARG A 393 3.18 12.40 23.77
N ASP A 394 2.78 12.49 22.49
CA ASP A 394 2.39 11.33 21.69
C ASP A 394 3.60 10.43 21.40
N ALA A 395 4.76 11.03 21.16
CA ALA A 395 6.01 10.32 20.92
C ALA A 395 6.50 9.53 22.14
N LEU A 396 6.23 10.03 23.37
CA LEU A 396 6.56 9.32 24.62
C LEU A 396 5.86 7.95 24.72
N ALA A 397 4.71 7.77 24.07
CA ALA A 397 4.05 6.48 24.01
C ALA A 397 4.90 5.39 23.31
N ALA A 398 5.89 5.77 22.48
CA ALA A 398 6.84 4.82 21.90
C ALA A 398 7.69 4.11 22.96
N LEU A 399 7.87 4.70 24.15
CA LEU A 399 8.58 4.05 25.28
C LEU A 399 7.90 2.76 25.73
N LEU A 400 6.59 2.59 25.51
CA LEU A 400 5.90 1.34 25.78
C LEU A 400 6.46 0.17 24.95
N LEU A 401 7.06 0.46 23.79
CA LEU A 401 7.73 -0.53 22.96
C LEU A 401 9.06 -1.00 23.56
N ALA A 402 9.60 -0.34 24.60
CA ALA A 402 10.84 -0.73 25.27
C ALA A 402 10.77 -2.13 25.94
N ILE A 403 9.56 -2.65 26.17
CA ILE A 403 9.38 -4.03 26.64
C ILE A 403 9.98 -5.05 25.65
N PHE A 404 9.95 -4.77 24.35
CA PHE A 404 10.40 -5.73 23.33
C PHE A 404 11.92 -5.90 23.25
N PRO A 405 12.78 -4.87 23.36
CA PRO A 405 14.22 -5.09 23.49
C PRO A 405 14.56 -5.83 24.79
N VAL A 406 13.84 -5.62 25.89
CA VAL A 406 14.03 -6.38 27.14
C VAL A 406 13.69 -7.85 26.93
N LEU A 407 12.54 -8.15 26.31
CA LEU A 407 12.15 -9.53 25.96
C LEU A 407 13.14 -10.17 24.98
N GLY A 408 13.58 -9.46 23.96
CA GLY A 408 14.58 -9.93 23.00
C GLY A 408 15.90 -10.28 23.67
N TRP A 409 16.40 -9.41 24.55
CA TRP A 409 17.59 -9.67 25.36
C TRP A 409 17.44 -10.90 26.27
N HIS A 410 16.29 -11.02 26.93
CA HIS A 410 15.99 -12.17 27.78
C HIS A 410 15.99 -13.50 26.98
N VAL A 411 15.38 -13.50 25.79
CA VAL A 411 15.37 -14.67 24.89
C VAL A 411 16.80 -15.06 24.47
N VAL A 412 17.64 -14.07 24.12
CA VAL A 412 19.04 -14.30 23.76
C VAL A 412 19.83 -14.84 24.95
N ARG A 413 19.73 -14.21 26.13
CA ARG A 413 20.47 -14.63 27.35
C ARG A 413 20.11 -16.03 27.81
N ARG A 414 18.84 -16.42 27.72
CA ARG A 414 18.35 -17.75 28.11
C ARG A 414 18.39 -18.79 26.98
N ALA A 415 18.99 -18.46 25.83
CA ALA A 415 19.08 -19.30 24.65
C ALA A 415 17.72 -19.91 24.20
N ARG A 416 16.61 -19.17 24.42
CA ARG A 416 15.25 -19.59 24.02
C ARG A 416 14.99 -19.30 22.54
N TRP A 417 15.84 -19.81 21.68
CA TRP A 417 15.88 -19.48 20.24
C TRP A 417 14.56 -19.73 19.51
N GLN A 418 13.75 -20.67 19.95
CA GLN A 418 12.43 -20.96 19.33
C GLN A 418 11.42 -19.82 19.53
N ALA A 419 11.60 -18.97 20.55
CA ALA A 419 10.74 -17.82 20.81
C ALA A 419 11.06 -16.60 19.92
N VAL A 420 12.24 -16.57 19.28
CA VAL A 420 12.70 -15.40 18.48
C VAL A 420 11.67 -14.98 17.42
N PRO A 421 11.19 -15.85 16.51
CA PRO A 421 10.21 -15.44 15.50
C PRO A 421 8.89 -14.94 16.11
N VAL A 422 8.47 -15.53 17.25
CA VAL A 422 7.23 -15.12 17.94
C VAL A 422 7.37 -13.73 18.53
N VAL A 423 8.46 -13.48 19.27
CA VAL A 423 8.72 -12.16 19.88
C VAL A 423 8.82 -11.07 18.80
N ILE A 424 9.51 -11.35 17.70
CA ILE A 424 9.62 -10.45 16.55
C ILE A 424 8.23 -10.17 15.94
N GLY A 425 7.41 -11.20 15.72
CA GLY A 425 6.07 -11.04 15.15
C GLY A 425 5.12 -10.24 16.05
N VAL A 426 5.11 -10.55 17.36
CA VAL A 426 4.29 -9.82 18.34
C VAL A 426 4.74 -8.37 18.46
N ALA A 427 6.04 -8.11 18.49
CA ALA A 427 6.58 -6.76 18.53
C ALA A 427 6.23 -5.97 17.26
N ALA A 428 6.31 -6.59 16.08
CA ALA A 428 5.91 -5.97 14.82
C ALA A 428 4.42 -5.58 14.83
N LEU A 429 3.56 -6.50 15.28
CA LEU A 429 2.13 -6.23 15.41
C LEU A 429 1.87 -5.08 16.39
N ALA A 430 2.46 -5.12 17.58
CA ALA A 430 2.30 -4.08 18.58
C ALA A 430 2.78 -2.71 18.09
N THR A 431 3.92 -2.66 17.39
CA THR A 431 4.44 -1.43 16.78
C THR A 431 3.48 -0.88 15.73
N GLN A 432 2.91 -1.72 14.89
CA GLN A 432 1.93 -1.31 13.87
C GLN A 432 0.64 -0.80 14.51
N VAL A 433 0.09 -1.54 15.48
CA VAL A 433 -1.11 -1.10 16.21
C VAL A 433 -0.86 0.23 16.91
N ALA A 434 0.29 0.39 17.58
CA ALA A 434 0.68 1.65 18.20
C ALA A 434 0.80 2.79 17.18
N PHE A 435 1.41 2.55 16.02
CA PHE A 435 1.50 3.55 14.96
C PHE A 435 0.11 3.98 14.46
N TYR A 436 -0.78 3.03 14.16
CA TYR A 436 -2.12 3.38 13.68
C TYR A 436 -3.00 4.01 14.76
N ARG A 437 -2.77 3.69 16.03
CA ARG A 437 -3.51 4.26 17.15
C ARG A 437 -3.03 5.65 17.55
N LEU A 438 -1.71 5.82 17.66
CA LEU A 438 -1.08 7.00 18.25
C LEU A 438 -0.41 7.90 17.21
N GLY A 439 0.18 7.33 16.17
CA GLY A 439 0.88 8.09 15.12
C GLY A 439 -0.04 8.68 14.07
N THR A 440 -1.21 8.05 13.80
CA THR A 440 -2.14 8.52 12.75
C THR A 440 -2.61 9.96 12.95
N PRO A 441 -3.00 10.44 14.16
CA PRO A 441 -3.39 11.83 14.34
C PRO A 441 -2.28 12.81 13.95
N VAL A 442 -1.03 12.50 14.32
CA VAL A 442 0.14 13.30 13.94
C VAL A 442 0.31 13.33 12.42
N VAL A 443 0.24 12.16 11.75
CA VAL A 443 0.37 12.09 10.29
C VAL A 443 -0.77 12.82 9.59
N ASN A 444 -2.00 12.82 10.13
CA ASN A 444 -3.13 13.55 9.57
C ASN A 444 -2.83 15.05 9.49
N GLU A 445 -2.26 15.66 10.52
CA GLU A 445 -1.91 17.09 10.50
C GLU A 445 -0.89 17.45 9.42
N PHE A 446 0.04 16.52 9.11
CA PHE A 446 1.04 16.77 8.06
C PHE A 446 0.57 16.43 6.65
N SER A 447 -0.31 15.46 6.50
CA SER A 447 -0.61 14.85 5.20
C SER A 447 -2.03 15.10 4.70
N SER A 448 -2.99 15.40 5.59
CA SER A 448 -4.37 15.69 5.24
C SER A 448 -4.61 17.18 5.00
N LEU A 449 -5.63 17.48 4.22
CA LEU A 449 -6.19 18.81 4.05
C LEU A 449 -7.65 18.88 4.53
N ARG A 450 -8.08 17.89 5.31
CA ARG A 450 -9.45 17.82 5.82
C ARG A 450 -9.82 19.08 6.62
N ALA A 451 -8.98 19.48 7.56
CA ALA A 451 -9.22 20.69 8.36
C ALA A 451 -9.34 21.95 7.48
N ALA A 452 -8.46 22.11 6.48
CA ALA A 452 -8.56 23.22 5.52
C ALA A 452 -9.86 23.15 4.70
N ALA A 453 -10.28 21.94 4.33
CA ALA A 453 -11.49 21.73 3.54
C ALA A 453 -12.77 22.01 4.36
N GLU A 454 -12.78 21.63 5.64
CA GLU A 454 -13.87 21.91 6.57
C GLU A 454 -14.02 23.41 6.80
N ILE A 455 -12.93 24.13 7.06
CA ILE A 455 -12.93 25.59 7.17
C ILE A 455 -13.37 26.27 5.86
N ALA A 456 -12.98 25.73 4.72
CA ALA A 456 -13.37 26.26 3.41
C ALA A 456 -14.87 26.09 3.09
N ARG A 457 -15.63 25.32 3.87
CA ARG A 457 -17.10 25.24 3.74
C ARG A 457 -17.78 26.56 4.10
N ASP A 458 -17.16 27.35 4.98
CA ASP A 458 -17.66 28.67 5.39
C ASP A 458 -17.48 29.73 4.31
N LEU A 459 -16.71 29.45 3.25
CA LEU A 459 -16.62 30.33 2.08
C LEU A 459 -17.98 30.44 1.38
N PRO A 460 -18.33 31.61 0.83
CA PRO A 460 -19.53 31.76 0.01
C PRO A 460 -19.65 30.68 -1.06
N PRO A 461 -20.88 30.22 -1.42
CA PRO A 461 -21.06 29.19 -2.44
C PRO A 461 -20.40 29.53 -3.78
N ALA A 462 -20.43 30.82 -4.17
CA ALA A 462 -19.81 31.32 -5.40
C ALA A 462 -18.28 31.48 -5.31
N ALA A 463 -17.65 31.22 -4.15
CA ALA A 463 -16.22 31.39 -3.98
C ALA A 463 -15.44 30.38 -4.82
N MET A 464 -14.47 30.86 -5.57
CA MET A 464 -13.53 30.04 -6.32
C MET A 464 -12.34 29.66 -5.46
N VAL A 465 -11.89 28.39 -5.56
CA VAL A 465 -10.72 27.92 -4.82
C VAL A 465 -9.62 27.49 -5.80
N PHE A 466 -8.43 28.02 -5.59
CA PHE A 466 -7.26 27.74 -6.41
C PHE A 466 -6.18 27.01 -5.63
N ALA A 467 -5.29 26.33 -6.32
CA ALA A 467 -4.11 25.68 -5.74
C ALA A 467 -2.84 26.17 -6.42
N TYR A 468 -1.87 26.64 -5.63
CA TYR A 468 -0.54 27.03 -6.11
C TYR A 468 0.54 26.11 -5.55
N LYS A 469 1.25 25.42 -6.47
CA LYS A 469 2.36 24.49 -6.15
C LYS A 469 2.04 23.47 -5.04
N THR A 470 0.76 23.12 -4.91
CA THR A 470 0.29 22.06 -4.01
C THR A 470 -0.72 21.17 -4.73
N ARG A 471 -0.84 19.92 -4.26
CA ARG A 471 -1.91 19.01 -4.65
C ARG A 471 -2.94 19.02 -3.54
N GLY A 472 -4.21 18.97 -3.86
CA GLY A 472 -5.28 19.10 -2.89
C GLY A 472 -6.46 18.17 -3.18
N HIS A 473 -6.20 16.92 -3.58
CA HIS A 473 -7.28 15.96 -3.83
C HIS A 473 -8.09 15.65 -2.56
N SER A 474 -7.42 15.60 -1.37
CA SER A 474 -8.12 15.46 -0.09
C SER A 474 -8.97 16.69 0.21
N PHE A 475 -8.49 17.89 -0.10
CA PHE A 475 -9.29 19.11 0.03
C PHE A 475 -10.58 19.04 -0.82
N THR A 476 -10.46 18.65 -2.09
CA THR A 476 -11.60 18.51 -3.00
C THR A 476 -12.58 17.44 -2.49
N TYR A 477 -12.07 16.31 -2.07
CA TYR A 477 -12.90 15.20 -1.54
C TYR A 477 -13.69 15.62 -0.31
N TYR A 478 -13.03 16.18 0.72
CA TYR A 478 -13.69 16.55 1.98
C TYR A 478 -14.52 17.83 1.88
N GLY A 479 -14.09 18.79 1.07
CA GLY A 479 -14.74 20.08 0.92
C GLY A 479 -15.83 20.13 -0.15
N GLY A 480 -15.83 19.17 -1.08
CA GLY A 480 -16.76 19.17 -2.21
C GLY A 480 -16.51 20.27 -3.25
N ARG A 481 -15.43 21.05 -3.11
CA ARG A 481 -15.09 22.18 -3.99
C ARG A 481 -13.95 21.80 -4.94
N SER A 482 -14.11 22.09 -6.22
CA SER A 482 -13.04 21.91 -7.21
C SER A 482 -11.89 22.88 -6.98
N LEU A 483 -10.66 22.41 -7.25
CA LEU A 483 -9.44 23.23 -7.16
C LEU A 483 -8.91 23.51 -8.56
N ALA A 484 -9.00 24.75 -9.01
CA ALA A 484 -8.31 25.20 -10.21
C ALA A 484 -6.81 25.44 -9.91
N ARG A 485 -5.93 25.16 -10.86
CA ARG A 485 -4.48 25.31 -10.65
C ARG A 485 -3.96 26.61 -11.22
N VAL A 486 -3.22 27.35 -10.40
CA VAL A 486 -2.44 28.52 -10.86
C VAL A 486 -0.95 28.15 -10.89
N ARG A 487 -0.25 28.71 -11.90
CA ARG A 487 1.14 28.28 -12.19
C ARG A 487 2.20 29.27 -11.72
N SER A 488 1.84 30.59 -11.58
CA SER A 488 2.76 31.64 -11.17
C SER A 488 2.31 32.34 -9.89
N PRO A 489 3.23 32.98 -9.12
CA PRO A 489 2.87 33.81 -7.99
C PRO A 489 1.99 35.02 -8.37
N ALA A 490 2.27 35.64 -9.53
CA ALA A 490 1.49 36.74 -10.03
C ALA A 490 0.04 36.36 -10.35
N ALA A 491 -0.18 35.20 -11.03
CA ALA A 491 -1.52 34.70 -11.26
C ALA A 491 -2.26 34.34 -9.96
N ALA A 492 -1.54 33.83 -8.95
CA ALA A 492 -2.12 33.56 -7.64
C ALA A 492 -2.57 34.84 -6.92
N ALA A 493 -1.76 35.89 -6.99
CA ALA A 493 -2.06 37.21 -6.43
C ALA A 493 -3.20 37.92 -7.21
N GLU A 494 -3.21 37.81 -8.52
CA GLU A 494 -4.31 38.34 -9.37
C GLU A 494 -5.65 37.73 -9.00
N MET A 495 -5.70 36.37 -8.83
CA MET A 495 -6.94 35.69 -8.40
C MET A 495 -7.42 36.17 -7.03
N LEU A 496 -6.50 36.35 -6.07
CA LEU A 496 -6.82 36.86 -4.73
C LEU A 496 -7.20 38.35 -4.74
N GLY A 497 -6.76 39.13 -5.74
CA GLY A 497 -7.10 40.56 -5.94
C GLY A 497 -8.49 40.81 -6.54
N ARG A 498 -9.18 39.76 -7.02
CA ARG A 498 -10.52 39.91 -7.62
C ARG A 498 -11.56 40.34 -6.59
N SER A 499 -12.63 40.99 -7.06
CA SER A 499 -13.77 41.36 -6.20
C SER A 499 -14.61 40.17 -5.76
N GLN A 500 -14.59 39.06 -6.52
CA GLN A 500 -15.28 37.84 -6.15
C GLN A 500 -14.59 37.13 -4.99
N PRO A 501 -15.37 36.50 -4.07
CA PRO A 501 -14.80 35.66 -3.02
C PRO A 501 -13.88 34.57 -3.60
N THR A 502 -12.64 34.57 -3.18
CA THR A 502 -11.60 33.69 -3.72
C THR A 502 -10.71 33.18 -2.60
N ALA A 503 -10.35 31.91 -2.65
CA ALA A 503 -9.40 31.31 -1.75
C ALA A 503 -8.26 30.62 -2.51
N LEU A 504 -7.09 30.55 -1.89
CA LEU A 504 -5.87 29.94 -2.44
C LEU A 504 -5.27 28.95 -1.44
N LEU A 505 -5.18 27.71 -1.85
CA LEU A 505 -4.42 26.68 -1.15
C LEU A 505 -2.97 26.69 -1.63
N GLY A 506 -2.04 26.95 -0.73
CA GLY A 506 -0.62 27.05 -1.07
C GLY A 506 0.30 26.49 0.03
N LYS A 507 1.58 26.83 -0.07
CA LYS A 507 2.59 26.54 0.97
C LYS A 507 3.14 27.86 1.52
N SER A 508 3.32 27.95 2.83
CA SER A 508 3.83 29.15 3.52
C SER A 508 5.16 29.66 2.96
N ARG A 509 6.06 28.76 2.53
CA ARG A 509 7.33 29.11 1.88
C ARG A 509 7.18 29.89 0.55
N HIS A 510 5.99 29.90 -0.04
CA HIS A 510 5.70 30.64 -1.27
C HIS A 510 4.91 31.92 -0.99
N LEU A 511 4.52 32.16 0.26
CA LEU A 511 3.65 33.27 0.64
C LEU A 511 4.29 34.61 0.31
N GLU A 512 5.58 34.79 0.62
CA GLU A 512 6.30 36.03 0.34
C GLU A 512 6.34 36.35 -1.16
N ARG A 513 6.54 35.34 -2.01
CA ARG A 513 6.52 35.55 -3.48
C ARG A 513 5.14 35.94 -4.01
N ILE A 514 4.07 35.48 -3.36
CA ILE A 514 2.69 35.86 -3.71
C ILE A 514 2.44 37.26 -3.20
N ARG A 515 2.88 37.58 -1.98
CA ARG A 515 2.73 38.88 -1.32
C ARG A 515 3.29 40.04 -2.15
N GLN A 516 4.45 39.84 -2.79
CA GLN A 516 5.08 40.83 -3.68
C GLN A 516 4.20 41.29 -4.84
N HIS A 517 3.16 40.53 -5.19
CA HIS A 517 2.24 40.80 -6.29
C HIS A 517 0.81 41.11 -5.82
N LEU A 518 0.55 41.08 -4.51
CA LEU A 518 -0.79 41.35 -3.99
C LEU A 518 -1.14 42.84 -4.10
N SER A 519 -2.30 43.13 -4.68
CA SER A 519 -2.90 44.47 -4.74
C SER A 519 -3.78 44.81 -3.54
N ARG A 520 -4.20 43.77 -2.78
CA ARG A 520 -5.08 43.90 -1.59
C ARG A 520 -4.63 42.97 -0.50
N PRO A 521 -4.90 43.29 0.79
CA PRO A 521 -4.62 42.36 1.91
C PRO A 521 -5.48 41.10 1.79
N VAL A 522 -4.95 39.96 2.25
CA VAL A 522 -5.64 38.68 2.29
C VAL A 522 -5.54 38.05 3.66
N CYS A 523 -6.56 37.28 4.04
CA CYS A 523 -6.64 36.62 5.32
C CYS A 523 -6.07 35.19 5.24
N ILE A 524 -5.31 34.76 6.26
CA ILE A 524 -4.94 33.37 6.44
C ILE A 524 -6.09 32.68 7.18
N TRP A 525 -6.85 31.87 6.49
CA TRP A 525 -7.96 31.11 7.09
C TRP A 525 -7.49 29.86 7.82
N TRP A 526 -6.40 29.26 7.35
CA TRP A 526 -5.85 28.05 7.95
C TRP A 526 -4.34 27.92 7.72
N ARG A 527 -3.64 27.37 8.69
CA ARG A 527 -2.23 27.00 8.60
C ARG A 527 -2.02 25.60 9.19
N GLY A 528 -1.59 24.67 8.36
CA GLY A 528 -1.28 23.30 8.77
C GLY A 528 0.18 23.11 9.19
N ALA A 529 0.46 22.08 9.96
CA ALA A 529 1.78 21.71 10.46
C ALA A 529 2.81 21.48 9.34
N SER A 530 2.38 21.02 8.15
CA SER A 530 3.24 20.86 6.96
C SER A 530 3.61 22.16 6.24
N GLY A 531 3.27 23.31 6.82
CA GLY A 531 3.45 24.61 6.20
C GLY A 531 2.50 24.86 5.01
N ARG A 532 1.40 24.12 4.90
CA ARG A 532 0.31 24.43 3.96
C ARG A 532 -0.55 25.53 4.55
N VAL A 533 -1.10 26.39 3.70
CA VAL A 533 -1.94 27.53 4.10
C VAL A 533 -3.14 27.65 3.18
N LEU A 534 -4.28 28.06 3.75
CA LEU A 534 -5.45 28.50 3.02
C LEU A 534 -5.57 30.02 3.19
N LEU A 535 -5.45 30.75 2.11
CA LEU A 535 -5.62 32.21 2.04
C LEU A 535 -6.99 32.51 1.45
N ALA A 536 -7.63 33.60 1.86
CA ALA A 536 -8.84 34.08 1.21
C ALA A 536 -8.87 35.61 1.21
N ASN A 537 -9.52 36.18 0.19
CA ASN A 537 -9.73 37.62 0.06
C ASN A 537 -10.99 38.14 0.79
N VAL A 538 -11.62 37.26 1.56
CA VAL A 538 -12.78 37.54 2.44
C VAL A 538 -12.46 37.15 3.86
N PRO A 539 -12.97 37.82 4.91
CA PRO A 539 -12.80 37.45 6.29
C PRO A 539 -13.58 36.18 6.63
N PRO A 540 -13.13 35.36 7.61
CA PRO A 540 -13.88 34.22 8.09
C PRO A 540 -15.19 34.66 8.77
N ARG A 541 -16.31 33.95 8.48
CA ARG A 541 -17.64 34.32 8.98
C ARG A 541 -17.84 34.11 10.49
N ASN A 542 -17.16 33.15 11.07
CA ASN A 542 -17.24 32.84 12.50
C ASN A 542 -15.86 33.07 13.11
N GLY A 543 -15.74 33.85 14.16
CA GLY A 543 -14.47 34.18 14.86
C GLY A 543 -13.62 32.98 15.36
N ALA A 544 -13.79 31.82 14.76
CA ALA A 544 -13.03 30.61 14.97
C ALA A 544 -11.67 30.73 14.26
N SER A 545 -10.64 30.93 15.07
CA SER A 545 -9.23 31.11 14.75
C SER A 545 -8.89 32.45 14.08
N ALA A 546 -8.29 33.36 14.87
CA ALA A 546 -7.76 34.64 14.45
C ALA A 546 -6.92 34.51 13.16
N GLY A 547 -7.52 34.86 12.03
CA GLY A 547 -6.82 34.92 10.76
C GLY A 547 -5.78 36.03 10.84
N ARG A 548 -4.51 35.71 10.61
CA ARG A 548 -3.49 36.75 10.47
C ARG A 548 -3.59 37.36 9.08
N LEU A 549 -3.71 38.67 9.02
CA LEU A 549 -3.58 39.45 7.79
C LEU A 549 -2.22 39.20 7.14
N VAL A 550 -2.23 39.00 5.82
CA VAL A 550 -1.05 39.16 4.98
C VAL A 550 -1.20 40.50 4.26
N PRO A 551 -0.49 41.56 4.68
CA PRO A 551 -0.60 42.88 4.05
C PRO A 551 -0.11 42.81 2.60
N ALA A 552 -0.70 43.65 1.74
CA ALA A 552 -0.16 43.95 0.42
C ALA A 552 1.15 44.72 0.57
N THR A 553 2.00 44.74 -0.46
CA THR A 553 3.25 45.47 -0.46
C THR A 553 3.01 46.99 -0.50
N ALA A 554 2.94 47.63 0.66
CA ALA A 554 3.07 49.08 0.80
C ALA A 554 3.81 49.37 2.12
N GLY A 555 5.12 49.62 2.01
CA GLY A 555 5.95 50.25 3.03
C GLY A 555 6.18 49.50 4.36
N PRO A 556 7.28 49.77 5.07
CA PRO A 556 7.61 49.11 6.37
C PRO A 556 6.94 49.79 7.57
N ALA A 557 5.66 50.10 7.49
CA ALA A 557 4.93 50.67 8.63
C ALA A 557 3.48 50.20 8.61
N ALA A 558 3.20 49.16 9.35
CA ALA A 558 1.97 48.87 10.10
C ALA A 558 1.87 47.37 10.40
N ALA A 559 2.67 46.91 11.36
CA ALA A 559 2.34 45.74 12.18
C ALA A 559 1.33 46.18 13.24
N GLY A 560 0.19 46.67 12.81
CA GLY A 560 -0.95 46.96 13.65
C GLY A 560 -2.07 46.04 13.31
N ASP A 561 -2.66 45.40 14.33
CA ASP A 561 -3.86 44.59 14.24
C ASP A 561 -4.95 45.36 13.48
N ALA A 562 -5.16 45.04 12.20
CA ALA A 562 -6.30 45.59 11.49
C ALA A 562 -7.54 44.75 11.88
N PRO A 563 -8.60 45.38 12.36
CA PRO A 563 -9.84 44.69 12.71
C PRO A 563 -10.50 44.18 11.42
N GLY A 564 -10.68 42.88 11.29
CA GLY A 564 -11.46 42.29 10.20
C GLY A 564 -10.95 40.99 9.58
N CYS A 565 -9.85 40.43 10.03
CA CYS A 565 -9.42 39.04 9.81
C CYS A 565 -9.33 38.30 11.17
#